data_4603743207c6cc8689d74f8e55295938
#
_entry.id   4603743207c6cc8689d74f8e55295938
#
_cell.length_a   1.000
_cell.length_b   1.000
_cell.length_c   1.000
_cell.angle_alpha   90.00
_cell.angle_beta   90.00
_cell.angle_gamma   90.00
#
_symmetry.space_group_name_H-M   'P 1'
#
loop_
_entity.id
_entity.type
_entity.pdbx_description
1 polymer ?
#
loop_
_entity_poly.entity_id
_entity_poly.type
_entity_poly.pdbx_seq_one_letter_code
_entity_poly.pdbx_strand_id
1 'polypeptide(L)'
;MPDGRKNQVELLVATIPALLVMKGYALAGRDKKKDAYDIYFSARNFAGGSAALAVECAKLMGNVVARKGFEHIASKFRHAEDFGPKTVRIFLEESAALGEMTPEQVQTDAFMQVSDFLNRIGLQKWGQSKILDS
;
A
#
# COMPACT_ATOMS: atom_id res chain seq x y z
N MET A 1 8.21 -24.43 22.85
CA MET A 1 7.69 -23.29 23.59
C MET A 1 6.39 -22.82 23.02
N PRO A 2 5.34 -22.93 23.80
CA PRO A 2 4.07 -22.38 23.34
C PRO A 2 4.18 -20.90 23.01
N ASP A 3 5.05 -20.21 23.72
CA ASP A 3 5.21 -18.79 23.53
C ASP A 3 5.79 -18.43 22.17
N GLY A 4 6.58 -19.36 21.61
CA GLY A 4 7.14 -19.10 20.29
C GLY A 4 6.08 -18.97 19.23
N ARG A 5 5.03 -19.82 19.30
CA ARG A 5 3.95 -19.77 18.34
C ARG A 5 3.15 -18.48 18.49
N LYS A 6 2.88 -18.10 19.72
CA LYS A 6 2.14 -16.89 20.00
C LYS A 6 2.91 -15.67 19.50
N ASN A 7 4.22 -15.68 19.73
CA ASN A 7 5.06 -14.57 19.27
C ASN A 7 5.06 -14.48 17.76
N GLN A 8 5.02 -15.60 17.05
CA GLN A 8 4.98 -15.58 15.61
C GLN A 8 3.72 -14.90 15.10
N VAL A 9 2.58 -15.16 15.73
CA VAL A 9 1.35 -14.52 15.35
C VAL A 9 1.44 -13.01 15.55
N GLU A 10 1.97 -12.62 16.70
CA GLU A 10 2.13 -11.20 16.99
C GLU A 10 3.07 -10.52 16.00
N LEU A 11 4.16 -11.21 15.64
CA LEU A 11 5.11 -10.67 14.69
C LEU A 11 4.47 -10.49 13.32
N LEU A 12 3.64 -11.44 12.89
CA LEU A 12 2.98 -11.31 11.59
C LEU A 12 2.11 -10.07 11.55
N VAL A 13 1.34 -9.83 12.61
CA VAL A 13 0.51 -8.64 12.69
C VAL A 13 1.38 -7.39 12.71
N ALA A 14 2.44 -7.42 13.51
CA ALA A 14 3.32 -6.26 13.68
C ALA A 14 4.16 -5.98 12.44
N THR A 15 4.36 -6.99 11.58
CA THR A 15 5.22 -6.82 10.41
C THR A 15 4.50 -6.36 9.16
N ILE A 16 3.18 -6.17 9.20
CA ILE A 16 2.50 -5.66 8.02
C ILE A 16 3.08 -4.30 7.58
N PRO A 17 3.26 -3.32 8.47
CA PRO A 17 3.93 -2.09 8.06
C PRO A 17 5.35 -2.33 7.55
N ALA A 18 6.10 -3.23 8.19
CA ALA A 18 7.46 -3.55 7.73
C ALA A 18 7.41 -4.21 6.36
N LEU A 19 6.45 -5.09 6.13
CA LEU A 19 6.27 -5.71 4.83
C LEU A 19 6.03 -4.66 3.76
N LEU A 20 5.20 -3.66 4.07
CA LEU A 20 4.94 -2.58 3.12
C LEU A 20 6.19 -1.80 2.79
N VAL A 21 7.03 -1.54 3.79
CA VAL A 21 8.32 -0.90 3.55
C VAL A 21 9.14 -1.71 2.56
N MET A 22 9.24 -3.02 2.79
CA MET A 22 9.99 -3.90 1.90
C MET A 22 9.40 -3.94 0.50
N LYS A 23 8.07 -3.97 0.40
CA LYS A 23 7.41 -3.96 -0.90
C LYS A 23 7.63 -2.65 -1.64
N GLY A 24 7.73 -1.54 -0.91
CA GLY A 24 8.07 -0.27 -1.51
C GLY A 24 9.42 -0.29 -2.17
N TYR A 25 10.42 -0.82 -1.48
CA TYR A 25 11.75 -0.96 -2.07
C TYR A 25 11.74 -1.91 -3.25
N ALA A 26 11.03 -3.03 -3.12
CA ALA A 26 10.95 -3.99 -4.23
C ALA A 26 10.29 -3.37 -5.45
N LEU A 27 9.23 -2.60 -5.22
CA LEU A 27 8.51 -1.97 -6.31
C LEU A 27 9.39 -0.96 -7.04
N ALA A 28 10.22 -0.24 -6.30
CA ALA A 28 11.13 0.73 -6.89
C ALA A 28 12.23 0.06 -7.70
N GLY A 29 12.60 -1.17 -7.31
CA GLY A 29 13.76 -1.82 -7.89
C GLY A 29 13.48 -2.83 -8.99
N ARG A 30 12.30 -3.42 -9.04
CA ARG A 30 12.09 -4.54 -9.97
C ARG A 30 10.73 -4.61 -10.65
N ASP A 31 9.83 -3.71 -10.38
CA ASP A 31 8.55 -3.58 -11.10
C ASP A 31 7.74 -4.88 -11.21
N LYS A 32 7.72 -5.69 -10.16
CA LYS A 32 6.93 -6.92 -10.20
C LYS A 32 5.48 -6.61 -9.85
N LYS A 33 4.59 -7.14 -10.68
CA LYS A 33 3.16 -6.89 -10.51
C LYS A 33 2.65 -7.33 -9.15
N LYS A 34 3.15 -8.45 -8.65
CA LYS A 34 2.69 -8.97 -7.37
C LYS A 34 3.01 -8.02 -6.23
N ASP A 35 4.14 -7.31 -6.30
CA ASP A 35 4.49 -6.37 -5.25
C ASP A 35 3.46 -5.26 -5.13
N ALA A 36 3.01 -4.72 -6.25
CA ALA A 36 1.96 -3.71 -6.24
C ALA A 36 0.64 -4.27 -5.71
N TYR A 37 0.31 -5.49 -6.12
CA TYR A 37 -0.90 -6.12 -5.63
C TYR A 37 -0.83 -6.36 -4.12
N ASP A 38 0.31 -6.81 -3.61
CA ASP A 38 0.44 -7.07 -2.18
C ASP A 38 0.25 -5.80 -1.36
N ILE A 39 0.72 -4.66 -1.88
CA ILE A 39 0.51 -3.38 -1.21
C ILE A 39 -0.98 -3.05 -1.17
N TYR A 40 -1.65 -3.18 -2.29
CA TYR A 40 -3.08 -2.92 -2.37
C TYR A 40 -3.87 -3.86 -1.46
N PHE A 41 -3.56 -5.15 -1.52
CA PHE A 41 -4.24 -6.15 -0.70
C PHE A 41 -4.11 -5.82 0.78
N SER A 42 -2.90 -5.46 1.20
CA SER A 42 -2.65 -5.11 2.59
C SER A 42 -3.44 -3.88 3.01
N ALA A 43 -3.47 -2.86 2.16
CA ALA A 43 -4.18 -1.63 2.49
C ALA A 43 -5.68 -1.86 2.58
N ARG A 44 -6.21 -2.67 1.66
CA ARG A 44 -7.64 -2.89 1.60
C ARG A 44 -8.14 -3.80 2.72
N ASN A 45 -7.35 -4.79 3.09
CA ASN A 45 -7.80 -5.85 3.99
C ASN A 45 -7.25 -5.76 5.41
N PHE A 46 -6.50 -4.73 5.72
CA PHE A 46 -6.00 -4.57 7.08
C PHE A 46 -7.18 -4.38 8.04
N ALA A 47 -7.11 -5.02 9.19
CA ALA A 47 -8.18 -4.92 10.17
C ALA A 47 -8.37 -3.45 10.58
N GLY A 48 -9.55 -2.93 10.32
CA GLY A 48 -9.84 -1.51 10.57
C GLY A 48 -9.59 -0.63 9.36
N GLY A 49 -9.15 -1.21 8.23
CA GLY A 49 -9.01 -0.48 6.98
C GLY A 49 -7.74 0.35 6.90
N SER A 50 -7.69 1.19 5.88
CA SER A 50 -6.50 2.00 5.63
C SER A 50 -6.22 2.99 6.76
N ALA A 51 -7.25 3.43 7.46
CA ALA A 51 -7.04 4.34 8.59
C ALA A 51 -6.27 3.64 9.71
N ALA A 52 -6.64 2.40 10.04
CA ALA A 52 -5.93 1.65 11.08
C ALA A 52 -4.53 1.30 10.62
N LEU A 53 -4.37 0.96 9.34
CA LEU A 53 -3.06 0.68 8.79
C LEU A 53 -2.16 1.91 8.90
N ALA A 54 -2.71 3.08 8.61
CA ALA A 54 -1.95 4.32 8.70
C ALA A 54 -1.43 4.57 10.12
N VAL A 55 -2.24 4.25 11.13
CA VAL A 55 -1.80 4.42 12.51
C VAL A 55 -0.55 3.58 12.77
N GLU A 56 -0.56 2.34 12.30
CA GLU A 56 0.59 1.46 12.51
C GLU A 56 1.81 1.90 11.71
N CYS A 57 1.58 2.33 10.47
CA CYS A 57 2.69 2.78 9.62
C CYS A 57 3.29 4.08 10.14
N ALA A 58 2.45 4.95 10.71
CA ALA A 58 2.95 6.22 11.24
C ALA A 58 4.01 6.01 12.33
N LYS A 59 3.90 4.91 13.06
CA LYS A 59 4.89 4.59 14.09
C LYS A 59 6.29 4.39 13.52
N LEU A 60 6.39 4.05 12.24
CA LEU A 60 7.66 3.82 11.58
C LEU A 60 8.19 5.05 10.86
N MET A 61 7.41 6.12 10.78
CA MET A 61 7.79 7.28 9.97
C MET A 61 9.00 8.02 10.51
N GLY A 62 9.34 7.81 11.78
CA GLY A 62 10.57 8.37 12.32
C GLY A 62 11.83 7.64 11.90
N ASN A 63 11.68 6.46 11.32
CA ASN A 63 12.82 5.68 10.83
C ASN A 63 13.05 6.03 9.36
N VAL A 64 14.27 6.49 9.04
CA VAL A 64 14.58 6.97 7.70
C VAL A 64 14.38 5.88 6.64
N VAL A 65 14.83 4.66 6.95
CA VAL A 65 14.71 3.56 6.00
C VAL A 65 13.25 3.22 5.74
N ALA A 66 12.45 3.14 6.80
CA ALA A 66 11.03 2.82 6.66
C ALA A 66 10.30 3.92 5.88
N ARG A 67 10.57 5.17 6.23
CA ARG A 67 9.95 6.29 5.54
C ARG A 67 10.25 6.26 4.05
N LYS A 68 11.49 5.94 3.68
CA LYS A 68 11.88 5.85 2.29
C LYS A 68 11.08 4.77 1.56
N GLY A 69 10.85 3.65 2.21
CA GLY A 69 10.02 2.59 1.63
C GLY A 69 8.61 3.07 1.32
N PHE A 70 8.00 3.79 2.27
CA PHE A 70 6.67 4.35 2.03
C PHE A 70 6.70 5.41 0.92
N GLU A 71 7.78 6.18 0.83
CA GLU A 71 7.92 7.17 -0.24
C GLU A 71 7.99 6.49 -1.61
N HIS A 72 8.64 5.34 -1.69
CA HIS A 72 8.67 4.57 -2.93
C HIS A 72 7.27 4.16 -3.34
N ILE A 73 6.45 3.71 -2.39
CA ILE A 73 5.06 3.37 -2.70
C ILE A 73 4.32 4.60 -3.20
N ALA A 74 4.49 5.73 -2.51
CA ALA A 74 3.79 6.94 -2.90
C ALA A 74 4.13 7.36 -4.32
N SER A 75 5.37 7.18 -4.73
CA SER A 75 5.79 7.58 -6.07
C SER A 75 5.11 6.77 -7.17
N LYS A 76 4.60 5.59 -6.84
CA LYS A 76 3.96 4.71 -7.82
C LYS A 76 2.44 4.76 -7.76
N PHE A 77 1.88 5.48 -6.80
CA PHE A 77 0.43 5.55 -6.58
C PHE A 77 -0.05 7.00 -6.50
N ARG A 78 0.53 7.90 -7.27
CA ARG A 78 0.14 9.30 -7.23
C ARG A 78 -1.19 9.57 -7.93
N HIS A 79 -1.44 8.80 -8.97
CA HIS A 79 -2.66 8.94 -9.77
C HIS A 79 -3.19 7.57 -10.09
N ALA A 80 -4.47 7.51 -10.45
CA ALA A 80 -5.07 6.22 -10.80
C ALA A 80 -4.41 5.59 -12.03
N GLU A 81 -3.80 6.41 -12.88
CA GLU A 81 -3.14 5.92 -14.10
C GLU A 81 -1.67 5.59 -13.90
N ASP A 82 -1.16 5.72 -12.68
CA ASP A 82 0.24 5.43 -12.43
C ASP A 82 0.51 3.93 -12.44
N PHE A 83 1.80 3.60 -12.37
CA PHE A 83 2.25 2.22 -12.42
C PHE A 83 1.56 1.33 -11.38
N GLY A 84 1.42 1.81 -10.15
CA GLY A 84 0.85 1.00 -9.08
C GLY A 84 -0.57 0.53 -9.35
N PRO A 85 -1.51 1.46 -9.51
CA PRO A 85 -2.90 1.06 -9.75
C PRO A 85 -3.09 0.26 -11.04
N LYS A 86 -2.40 0.66 -12.11
CA LYS A 86 -2.49 -0.08 -13.37
C LYS A 86 -1.98 -1.49 -13.21
N THR A 87 -0.88 -1.65 -12.50
CA THR A 87 -0.27 -2.94 -12.32
C THR A 87 -1.15 -3.86 -11.48
N VAL A 88 -1.83 -3.31 -10.48
CA VAL A 88 -2.79 -4.10 -9.69
C VAL A 88 -3.90 -4.61 -10.60
N ARG A 89 -4.45 -3.73 -11.45
CA ARG A 89 -5.49 -4.14 -12.38
C ARG A 89 -5.01 -5.26 -13.28
N ILE A 90 -3.84 -5.09 -13.88
CA ILE A 90 -3.30 -6.09 -14.81
C ILE A 90 -3.07 -7.42 -14.10
N PHE A 91 -2.52 -7.36 -12.88
CA PHE A 91 -2.28 -8.57 -12.11
C PHE A 91 -3.58 -9.36 -11.87
N LEU A 92 -4.64 -8.65 -11.49
CA LEU A 92 -5.91 -9.31 -11.22
C LEU A 92 -6.60 -9.80 -12.48
N GLU A 93 -6.43 -9.08 -13.60
CA GLU A 93 -6.95 -9.55 -14.88
C GLU A 93 -6.24 -10.83 -15.29
N GLU A 94 -4.93 -10.85 -15.21
CA GLU A 94 -4.13 -12.00 -15.63
C GLU A 94 -4.38 -13.21 -14.74
N SER A 95 -4.70 -12.96 -13.48
CA SER A 95 -4.97 -14.02 -12.52
C SER A 95 -6.43 -14.45 -12.51
N ALA A 96 -7.27 -13.82 -13.33
CA ALA A 96 -8.72 -14.06 -13.35
C ALA A 96 -9.32 -13.89 -11.95
N ALA A 97 -8.87 -12.86 -11.24
CA ALA A 97 -9.27 -12.67 -9.85
C ALA A 97 -9.96 -11.32 -9.61
N LEU A 98 -10.52 -10.71 -10.66
CA LEU A 98 -11.25 -9.44 -10.51
C LEU A 98 -12.51 -9.59 -9.67
N GLY A 99 -13.10 -10.79 -9.64
CA GLY A 99 -14.37 -10.99 -8.98
C GLY A 99 -15.46 -10.22 -9.68
N GLU A 100 -16.24 -9.47 -8.94
CA GLU A 100 -17.35 -8.71 -9.50
C GLU A 100 -16.94 -7.28 -9.91
N MET A 101 -15.70 -6.91 -9.68
CA MET A 101 -15.24 -5.58 -10.04
C MET A 101 -14.80 -5.53 -11.48
N THR A 102 -15.08 -4.40 -12.13
CA THR A 102 -14.51 -4.17 -13.46
C THR A 102 -13.04 -3.79 -13.32
N PRO A 103 -12.25 -3.93 -14.41
CA PRO A 103 -10.86 -3.51 -14.35
C PRO A 103 -10.70 -2.06 -13.91
N GLU A 104 -11.58 -1.18 -14.38
CA GLU A 104 -11.51 0.24 -14.00
C GLU A 104 -11.81 0.44 -12.53
N GLN A 105 -12.76 -0.32 -12.00
CA GLN A 105 -13.09 -0.21 -10.58
C GLN A 105 -11.92 -0.66 -9.72
N VAL A 106 -11.25 -1.73 -10.11
CA VAL A 106 -10.09 -2.22 -9.36
C VAL A 106 -8.97 -1.19 -9.40
N GLN A 107 -8.72 -0.62 -10.57
CA GLN A 107 -7.65 0.38 -10.70
C GLN A 107 -7.92 1.59 -9.82
N THR A 108 -9.16 2.08 -9.83
CA THR A 108 -9.54 3.20 -8.98
C THR A 108 -9.45 2.84 -7.50
N ASP A 109 -9.94 1.65 -7.14
CA ASP A 109 -9.89 1.21 -5.75
C ASP A 109 -8.46 1.08 -5.26
N ALA A 110 -7.57 0.55 -6.10
CA ALA A 110 -6.17 0.42 -5.73
C ALA A 110 -5.56 1.79 -5.45
N PHE A 111 -5.85 2.76 -6.31
CA PHE A 111 -5.37 4.11 -6.08
C PHE A 111 -5.92 4.66 -4.76
N MET A 112 -7.22 4.52 -4.55
CA MET A 112 -7.84 5.14 -3.38
C MET A 112 -7.41 4.49 -2.07
N GLN A 113 -7.33 3.17 -2.02
CA GLN A 113 -6.94 2.49 -0.79
C GLN A 113 -5.51 2.81 -0.40
N VAL A 114 -4.59 2.78 -1.37
CA VAL A 114 -3.18 3.03 -1.07
C VAL A 114 -2.97 4.50 -0.78
N SER A 115 -3.57 5.38 -1.57
CA SER A 115 -3.43 6.82 -1.36
C SER A 115 -3.99 7.26 -0.02
N ASP A 116 -5.06 6.62 0.44
CA ASP A 116 -5.68 7.02 1.69
C ASP A 116 -4.73 6.83 2.87
N PHE A 117 -4.09 5.64 2.96
CA PHE A 117 -3.19 5.45 4.09
C PHE A 117 -1.93 6.31 3.95
N LEU A 118 -1.46 6.52 2.72
CA LEU A 118 -0.29 7.38 2.51
C LEU A 118 -0.59 8.83 2.84
N ASN A 119 -1.79 9.28 2.50
CA ASN A 119 -2.21 10.62 2.84
C ASN A 119 -2.27 10.80 4.36
N ARG A 120 -2.77 9.79 5.06
CA ARG A 120 -2.91 9.85 6.51
C ARG A 120 -1.56 9.89 7.22
N ILE A 121 -0.51 9.35 6.61
CA ILE A 121 0.84 9.44 7.20
C ILE A 121 1.65 10.59 6.61
N GLY A 122 1.02 11.43 5.80
CA GLY A 122 1.63 12.67 5.34
C GLY A 122 2.43 12.61 4.07
N LEU A 123 2.37 11.47 3.36
CA LEU A 123 3.17 11.29 2.15
C LEU A 123 2.40 11.52 0.86
N GLN A 124 1.08 11.53 0.93
CA GLN A 124 0.26 11.74 -0.25
C GLN A 124 -0.69 12.88 0.07
N LYS A 125 -0.60 13.96 -0.68
CA LYS A 125 -1.38 15.15 -0.37
C LYS A 125 -2.32 15.51 -1.51
N TRP A 126 -2.92 14.49 -2.08
CA TRP A 126 -3.90 14.70 -3.13
C TRP A 126 -5.05 15.55 -2.57
N GLY A 127 -5.50 16.45 -3.32
CA GLY A 127 -6.48 17.40 -2.84
C GLY A 127 -5.84 18.67 -2.34
N GLN A 128 -4.83 18.54 -1.51
CA GLN A 128 -4.13 19.71 -0.99
C GLN A 128 -3.28 20.38 -2.05
N SER A 129 -2.60 19.59 -2.86
CA SER A 129 -1.79 20.19 -3.91
C SER A 129 -2.67 20.90 -4.91
N LYS A 130 -3.87 20.40 -5.13
CA LYS A 130 -4.80 21.06 -6.02
C LYS A 130 -5.19 22.44 -5.51
N ILE A 131 -5.36 22.54 -4.19
CA ILE A 131 -5.71 23.81 -3.57
C ILE A 131 -4.56 24.79 -3.73
N LEU A 132 -3.35 24.31 -3.52
CA LEU A 132 -2.18 25.17 -3.63
C LEU A 132 -1.97 25.68 -5.05
N ASP A 133 -2.34 24.87 -6.02
CA ASP A 133 -2.16 25.23 -7.41
C ASP A 133 -3.16 26.27 -7.86
N SER A 134 -4.24 26.39 -7.14
CA SER A 134 -5.23 27.39 -7.48
C SER A 134 -4.93 28.69 -6.77
#